data_0b1c064176759c08782acdac3f7de6d1
#
_entry.id   0b1c064176759c08782acdac3f7de6d1
#
_cell.length_a   1.000
_cell.length_b   1.000
_cell.length_c   1.000
_cell.angle_alpha   90.00
_cell.angle_beta   90.00
_cell.angle_gamma   90.00
#
_symmetry.space_group_name_H-M   'P 1'
#
loop_
_entity.id
_entity.type
_entity.pdbx_description
1 polymer ?
#
loop_
_entity_poly.entity_id
_entity_poly.type
_entity_poly.pdbx_seq_one_letter_code
_entity_poly.pdbx_strand_id
1 'polypeptide(L)'
;MIDNPNKFDIVKLDLIAKTAVEGFLTGLHSSPFHGFSVEFAEHKFYNTGDDFKNIDWKLFARTEKLYVKKYQEETNLRCHFLIDTSSSMFYSKDVFDKTKSKIYYSILSALSLINLFNRQRDAVGLSLFSHNLDFFLKPSLGTKQKRIILTEFDKLINDFSIESSKKTDLIKSINLVSERIKKRSLIIIFTDLLNYQQNLNDFFHSVNNLKFKKHEVIIFRILEKDTEMNFDFPDKKYSFKDMESLDEILINSGEIRNNYVKEMNIYSNKIKLGCLKYKIDLFDIDTNEDLKHVLNSYLLKRKKML
;
A
#
# COMPACT_ATOMS: atom_id res chain seq x y z
N MET A 1 34.64 -11.16 1.81
CA MET A 1 33.74 -9.99 1.95
C MET A 1 33.13 -10.10 3.32
N ILE A 2 33.41 -9.18 4.21
CA ILE A 2 32.87 -9.18 5.58
C ILE A 2 31.42 -8.70 5.42
N ASP A 3 30.45 -9.60 5.61
CA ASP A 3 29.03 -9.23 5.61
C ASP A 3 28.81 -8.20 6.74
N ASN A 4 28.37 -7.02 6.36
CA ASN A 4 28.04 -5.99 7.33
C ASN A 4 26.78 -6.46 8.10
N PRO A 5 26.87 -6.75 9.41
CA PRO A 5 25.77 -7.37 10.18
C PRO A 5 24.52 -6.49 10.25
N ASN A 6 24.60 -5.24 9.83
CA ASN A 6 23.50 -4.27 9.79
C ASN A 6 22.83 -4.13 8.42
N LYS A 7 23.23 -4.91 7.41
CA LYS A 7 22.63 -4.85 6.08
C LYS A 7 21.38 -5.73 6.02
N PHE A 8 20.24 -5.12 5.70
CA PHE A 8 19.00 -5.86 5.51
C PHE A 8 19.06 -6.67 4.22
N ASP A 9 18.60 -7.92 4.31
CA ASP A 9 18.46 -8.79 3.14
C ASP A 9 17.04 -8.69 2.58
N ILE A 10 16.89 -7.96 1.49
CA ILE A 10 15.61 -7.77 0.80
C ILE A 10 15.04 -9.10 0.28
N VAL A 11 15.88 -10.09 -0.02
CA VAL A 11 15.45 -11.42 -0.47
C VAL A 11 14.76 -12.15 0.69
N LYS A 12 15.33 -12.04 1.89
CA LYS A 12 14.71 -12.58 3.11
C LYS A 12 13.38 -11.89 3.40
N LEU A 13 13.31 -10.57 3.20
CA LEU A 13 12.08 -9.81 3.38
C LEU A 13 10.99 -10.23 2.38
N ASP A 14 11.33 -10.42 1.09
CA ASP A 14 10.40 -10.94 0.09
C ASP A 14 9.93 -12.37 0.42
N LEU A 15 10.81 -13.20 1.00
CA LEU A 15 10.42 -14.54 1.46
C LEU A 15 9.42 -14.48 2.61
N ILE A 16 9.64 -13.61 3.60
CA ILE A 16 8.69 -13.39 4.70
C ILE A 16 7.35 -12.94 4.14
N ALA A 17 7.35 -11.98 3.21
CA ALA A 17 6.14 -11.48 2.56
C ALA A 17 5.39 -12.59 1.80
N LYS A 18 6.09 -13.47 1.08
CA LYS A 18 5.49 -14.64 0.40
C LYS A 18 4.86 -15.61 1.39
N THR A 19 5.59 -15.96 2.45
CA THR A 19 5.10 -16.89 3.48
C THR A 19 3.85 -16.33 4.17
N ALA A 20 3.81 -15.01 4.44
CA ALA A 20 2.63 -14.35 5.00
C ALA A 20 1.41 -14.48 4.06
N VAL A 21 1.60 -14.28 2.75
CA VAL A 21 0.54 -14.45 1.75
C VAL A 21 0.08 -15.91 1.65
N GLU A 22 1.00 -16.86 1.64
CA GLU A 22 0.68 -18.29 1.56
C GLU A 22 -0.08 -18.76 2.79
N GLY A 23 0.37 -18.41 3.98
CA GLY A 23 -0.32 -18.71 5.23
C GLY A 23 -1.71 -18.07 5.30
N PHE A 24 -1.83 -16.84 4.81
CA PHE A 24 -3.08 -16.12 4.71
C PHE A 24 -4.07 -16.81 3.74
N LEU A 25 -3.64 -17.17 2.53
CA LEU A 25 -4.48 -17.86 1.55
C LEU A 25 -4.89 -19.25 2.02
N THR A 26 -3.99 -20.00 2.67
CA THR A 26 -4.30 -21.31 3.26
C THR A 26 -5.34 -21.17 4.37
N GLY A 27 -5.25 -20.14 5.19
CA GLY A 27 -6.27 -19.83 6.22
C GLY A 27 -7.64 -19.45 5.62
N LEU A 28 -7.68 -18.87 4.43
CA LEU A 28 -8.93 -18.56 3.72
C LEU A 28 -9.64 -19.82 3.20
N HIS A 29 -8.94 -20.92 2.93
CA HIS A 29 -9.56 -22.19 2.52
C HIS A 29 -10.47 -22.79 3.59
N SER A 30 -10.29 -22.44 4.85
CA SER A 30 -11.16 -22.80 5.97
C SER A 30 -12.27 -21.79 6.28
N SER A 31 -12.36 -20.70 5.52
CA SER A 31 -13.32 -19.59 5.69
C SER A 31 -14.25 -19.47 4.48
N PRO A 32 -15.47 -18.92 4.61
CA PRO A 32 -16.44 -18.75 3.51
C PRO A 32 -15.97 -17.79 2.39
N PHE A 33 -14.71 -17.39 2.37
CA PHE A 33 -14.06 -16.64 1.29
C PHE A 33 -13.67 -17.50 0.06
N HIS A 34 -14.29 -18.68 -0.12
CA HIS A 34 -14.22 -19.46 -1.35
C HIS A 34 -14.87 -18.68 -2.50
N GLY A 35 -14.04 -18.17 -3.41
CA GLY A 35 -14.55 -17.47 -4.60
C GLY A 35 -13.52 -16.66 -5.40
N PHE A 36 -12.25 -16.63 -5.01
CA PHE A 36 -11.20 -15.90 -5.75
C PHE A 36 -10.37 -16.78 -6.69
N SER A 37 -10.93 -17.92 -7.13
CA SER A 37 -10.36 -18.67 -8.25
C SER A 37 -10.94 -18.10 -9.54
N VAL A 38 -10.15 -17.26 -10.21
CA VAL A 38 -10.41 -16.83 -11.58
C VAL A 38 -9.99 -17.97 -12.49
N GLU A 39 -10.93 -18.84 -12.82
CA GLU A 39 -10.91 -19.68 -14.01
C GLU A 39 -12.20 -20.50 -14.05
N PHE A 40 -13.27 -19.89 -14.54
CA PHE A 40 -14.33 -20.65 -15.16
C PHE A 40 -14.74 -19.92 -16.44
N ALA A 41 -14.26 -20.42 -17.58
CA ALA A 41 -14.81 -20.04 -18.85
C ALA A 41 -16.19 -20.73 -18.94
N GLU A 42 -17.27 -20.00 -18.80
CA GLU A 42 -18.61 -20.47 -19.12
C GLU A 42 -18.70 -20.71 -20.61
N HIS A 43 -19.10 -21.93 -20.98
CA HIS A 43 -19.52 -22.21 -22.34
C HIS A 43 -20.93 -21.66 -22.54
N LYS A 44 -21.09 -20.60 -23.30
CA LYS A 44 -22.37 -20.07 -23.74
C LYS A 44 -22.77 -20.75 -25.03
N PHE A 45 -24.04 -21.10 -25.21
CA PHE A 45 -24.54 -21.49 -26.50
C PHE A 45 -24.31 -20.38 -27.51
N TYR A 46 -23.83 -20.76 -28.71
CA TYR A 46 -23.67 -19.83 -29.81
C TYR A 46 -25.01 -19.17 -30.17
N ASN A 47 -25.04 -17.88 -30.24
CA ASN A 47 -26.15 -17.11 -30.77
C ASN A 47 -25.72 -16.40 -32.05
N THR A 48 -26.66 -16.19 -32.98
CA THR A 48 -26.42 -15.45 -34.21
C THR A 48 -25.90 -14.05 -33.90
N GLY A 49 -24.63 -13.77 -34.25
CA GLY A 49 -23.92 -12.52 -33.96
C GLY A 49 -22.68 -12.69 -33.08
N ASP A 50 -22.47 -13.87 -32.49
CA ASP A 50 -21.22 -14.18 -31.75
C ASP A 50 -20.07 -14.46 -32.75
N ASP A 51 -18.84 -14.07 -32.42
CA ASP A 51 -17.67 -14.23 -33.29
C ASP A 51 -17.27 -15.70 -33.42
N PHE A 52 -17.23 -16.21 -34.65
CA PHE A 52 -16.86 -17.59 -34.98
C PHE A 52 -15.49 -18.03 -34.49
N LYS A 53 -14.57 -17.09 -34.24
CA LYS A 53 -13.24 -17.37 -33.70
C LYS A 53 -13.27 -17.92 -32.28
N ASN A 54 -14.34 -17.66 -31.56
CA ASN A 54 -14.49 -18.05 -30.16
C ASN A 54 -15.24 -19.37 -29.98
N ILE A 55 -15.61 -20.07 -31.07
CA ILE A 55 -16.27 -21.36 -31.00
C ILE A 55 -15.30 -22.42 -30.46
N ASP A 56 -15.77 -23.22 -29.48
CA ASP A 56 -15.03 -24.38 -29.00
C ASP A 56 -15.25 -25.60 -29.94
N TRP A 57 -14.41 -25.71 -30.93
CA TRP A 57 -14.46 -26.81 -31.90
C TRP A 57 -14.24 -28.19 -31.26
N LYS A 58 -13.50 -28.29 -30.12
CA LYS A 58 -13.32 -29.56 -29.41
C LYS A 58 -14.61 -29.98 -28.70
N LEU A 59 -15.35 -29.03 -28.13
CA LEU A 59 -16.62 -29.31 -27.50
C LEU A 59 -17.70 -29.62 -28.54
N PHE A 60 -17.70 -28.91 -29.69
CA PHE A 60 -18.55 -29.20 -30.84
C PHE A 60 -18.37 -30.63 -31.32
N ALA A 61 -17.12 -31.10 -31.50
CA ALA A 61 -16.84 -32.47 -31.94
C ALA A 61 -17.34 -33.56 -30.99
N ARG A 62 -17.62 -33.25 -29.74
CA ARG A 62 -18.13 -34.19 -28.72
C ARG A 62 -19.64 -34.12 -28.51
N THR A 63 -20.22 -32.94 -28.71
CA THR A 63 -21.61 -32.68 -28.32
C THR A 63 -22.53 -32.31 -29.47
N GLU A 64 -21.96 -32.08 -30.66
CA GLU A 64 -22.63 -31.57 -31.86
C GLU A 64 -23.36 -30.22 -31.63
N LYS A 65 -23.09 -29.55 -30.49
CA LYS A 65 -23.68 -28.29 -30.13
C LYS A 65 -22.62 -27.18 -30.19
N LEU A 66 -22.96 -26.04 -30.80
CA LEU A 66 -22.06 -24.89 -30.88
C LEU A 66 -22.02 -24.16 -29.57
N TYR A 67 -20.83 -24.12 -28.96
CA TYR A 67 -20.53 -23.36 -27.76
C TYR A 67 -19.46 -22.33 -28.09
N VAL A 68 -19.66 -21.11 -27.60
CA VAL A 68 -18.68 -20.03 -27.64
C VAL A 68 -17.95 -19.98 -26.30
N LYS A 69 -16.62 -19.98 -26.34
CA LYS A 69 -15.80 -19.68 -25.18
C LYS A 69 -16.03 -18.22 -24.80
N LYS A 70 -16.76 -17.98 -23.74
CA LYS A 70 -16.83 -16.66 -23.13
C LYS A 70 -15.49 -16.45 -22.42
N TYR A 71 -14.55 -15.79 -23.08
CA TYR A 71 -13.40 -15.24 -22.38
C TYR A 71 -13.98 -14.15 -21.48
N GLN A 72 -14.01 -14.37 -20.16
CA GLN A 72 -14.00 -13.22 -19.27
C GLN A 72 -12.76 -12.44 -19.68
N GLU A 73 -12.95 -11.21 -20.14
CA GLU A 73 -11.82 -10.30 -20.28
C GLU A 73 -11.09 -10.39 -18.94
N GLU A 74 -9.89 -10.99 -18.93
CA GLU A 74 -9.00 -10.89 -17.78
C GLU A 74 -8.73 -9.40 -17.64
N THR A 75 -9.54 -8.72 -16.86
CA THR A 75 -9.29 -7.33 -16.46
C THR A 75 -8.11 -7.40 -15.51
N ASN A 76 -6.90 -7.55 -16.09
CA ASN A 76 -5.67 -7.49 -15.33
C ASN A 76 -5.68 -6.16 -14.57
N LEU A 77 -5.94 -6.24 -13.27
CA LEU A 77 -5.95 -5.08 -12.41
C LEU A 77 -4.58 -4.40 -12.51
N ARG A 78 -4.58 -3.08 -12.61
CA ARG A 78 -3.35 -2.30 -12.58
C ARG A 78 -3.23 -1.67 -11.21
N CYS A 79 -2.24 -2.11 -10.44
CA CYS A 79 -1.99 -1.59 -9.12
C CYS A 79 -0.77 -0.69 -9.15
N HIS A 80 -0.86 0.46 -8.50
CA HIS A 80 0.27 1.38 -8.34
C HIS A 80 0.46 1.69 -6.86
N PHE A 81 1.61 1.31 -6.34
CA PHE A 81 2.02 1.60 -4.97
C PHE A 81 2.66 2.98 -4.92
N LEU A 82 2.25 3.79 -3.97
CA LEU A 82 2.81 5.10 -3.68
C LEU A 82 3.27 5.08 -2.22
N ILE A 83 4.58 5.06 -1.98
CA ILE A 83 5.17 4.90 -0.66
C ILE A 83 5.88 6.17 -0.24
N ASP A 84 5.49 6.68 0.89
CA ASP A 84 6.12 7.81 1.56
C ASP A 84 7.49 7.40 2.10
N THR A 85 8.50 8.15 1.74
CA THR A 85 9.90 7.95 2.13
C THR A 85 10.46 9.16 2.88
N SER A 86 9.58 9.98 3.47
CA SER A 86 9.97 11.06 4.36
C SER A 86 10.66 10.56 5.62
N SER A 87 11.36 11.44 6.29
CA SER A 87 12.11 11.07 7.48
C SER A 87 11.21 10.53 8.60
N SER A 88 9.98 11.03 8.73
CA SER A 88 9.01 10.53 9.71
C SER A 88 8.68 9.04 9.53
N MET A 89 8.71 8.52 8.29
CA MET A 89 8.46 7.10 8.01
C MET A 89 9.57 6.16 8.54
N PHE A 90 10.76 6.69 8.81
CA PHE A 90 11.86 5.92 9.41
C PHE A 90 11.80 5.89 10.94
N TYR A 91 10.80 6.55 11.53
CA TYR A 91 10.58 6.51 12.96
C TYR A 91 10.27 5.09 13.45
N SER A 92 10.88 4.73 14.59
CA SER A 92 10.60 3.53 15.37
C SER A 92 10.73 3.87 16.85
N LYS A 93 9.85 3.31 17.68
CA LYS A 93 9.94 3.43 19.15
C LYS A 93 11.28 2.91 19.68
N ASP A 94 11.78 1.85 19.05
CA ASP A 94 13.10 1.30 19.32
C ASP A 94 14.09 1.77 18.25
N VAL A 95 14.82 2.83 18.54
CA VAL A 95 15.76 3.47 17.60
C VAL A 95 16.82 2.49 17.06
N PHE A 96 17.12 1.42 17.80
CA PHE A 96 18.09 0.42 17.39
C PHE A 96 17.50 -0.68 16.50
N ASP A 97 16.18 -0.85 16.52
CA ASP A 97 15.48 -1.86 15.72
C ASP A 97 14.77 -1.25 14.51
N LYS A 98 15.52 -1.13 13.40
CA LYS A 98 14.96 -0.63 12.14
C LYS A 98 13.81 -1.48 11.59
N THR A 99 13.68 -2.74 12.03
CA THR A 99 12.59 -3.64 11.57
C THR A 99 11.23 -3.23 12.10
N LYS A 100 11.19 -2.37 13.12
CA LYS A 100 9.96 -1.81 13.69
C LYS A 100 9.60 -0.43 13.12
N SER A 101 10.40 0.08 12.17
CA SER A 101 10.11 1.37 11.55
C SER A 101 8.87 1.31 10.65
N LYS A 102 8.17 2.44 10.51
CA LYS A 102 6.99 2.55 9.64
C LYS A 102 7.33 2.23 8.18
N ILE A 103 8.52 2.65 7.71
CA ILE A 103 8.95 2.36 6.34
C ILE A 103 9.19 0.85 6.12
N TYR A 104 9.82 0.17 7.07
CA TYR A 104 10.02 -1.28 6.98
C TYR A 104 8.69 -2.02 6.91
N TYR A 105 7.73 -1.67 7.78
CA TYR A 105 6.39 -2.24 7.78
C TYR A 105 5.65 -1.95 6.47
N SER A 106 5.79 -0.74 5.93
CA SER A 106 5.19 -0.34 4.64
C SER A 106 5.75 -1.17 3.48
N ILE A 107 7.07 -1.37 3.43
CA ILE A 107 7.73 -2.18 2.39
C ILE A 107 7.28 -3.65 2.50
N LEU A 108 7.26 -4.22 3.71
CA LEU A 108 6.84 -5.60 3.93
C LEU A 108 5.37 -5.80 3.53
N SER A 109 4.50 -4.83 3.87
CA SER A 109 3.09 -4.82 3.47
C SER A 109 2.93 -4.71 1.95
N ALA A 110 3.66 -3.80 1.32
CA ALA A 110 3.66 -3.63 -0.14
C ALA A 110 4.15 -4.90 -0.84
N LEU A 111 5.24 -5.53 -0.38
CA LEU A 111 5.75 -6.79 -0.93
C LEU A 111 4.72 -7.93 -0.80
N SER A 112 4.00 -7.99 0.31
CA SER A 112 2.94 -8.99 0.50
C SER A 112 1.82 -8.80 -0.52
N LEU A 113 1.33 -7.57 -0.72
CA LEU A 113 0.33 -7.26 -1.73
C LEU A 113 0.88 -7.49 -3.15
N ILE A 114 2.12 -7.11 -3.45
CA ILE A 114 2.78 -7.35 -4.75
C ILE A 114 2.85 -8.85 -5.05
N ASN A 115 3.18 -9.68 -4.06
CA ASN A 115 3.20 -11.13 -4.23
C ASN A 115 1.79 -11.68 -4.53
N LEU A 116 0.77 -11.16 -3.85
CA LEU A 116 -0.62 -11.51 -4.12
C LEU A 116 -1.04 -11.12 -5.54
N PHE A 117 -0.75 -9.89 -5.99
CA PHE A 117 -1.06 -9.40 -7.33
C PHE A 117 -0.32 -10.17 -8.43
N ASN A 118 0.95 -10.49 -8.22
CA ASN A 118 1.72 -11.28 -9.17
C ASN A 118 1.14 -12.69 -9.36
N ARG A 119 0.61 -13.31 -8.29
CA ARG A 119 -0.11 -14.60 -8.40
C ARG A 119 -1.39 -14.48 -9.22
N GLN A 120 -2.06 -13.32 -9.14
CA GLN A 120 -3.28 -13.01 -9.89
C GLN A 120 -3.01 -12.48 -11.30
N ARG A 121 -1.74 -12.43 -11.73
CA ARG A 121 -1.30 -11.82 -12.98
C ARG A 121 -1.70 -10.37 -13.16
N ASP A 122 -1.82 -9.63 -12.04
CA ASP A 122 -2.10 -8.19 -12.05
C ASP A 122 -0.82 -7.37 -12.29
N ALA A 123 -0.94 -6.26 -12.99
CA ALA A 123 0.18 -5.37 -13.26
C ALA A 123 0.50 -4.49 -12.05
N VAL A 124 1.78 -4.43 -11.66
CA VAL A 124 2.25 -3.69 -10.49
C VAL A 124 3.20 -2.57 -10.88
N GLY A 125 3.00 -1.39 -10.32
CA GLY A 125 3.89 -0.22 -10.41
C GLY A 125 4.28 0.30 -9.04
N LEU A 126 5.31 1.13 -8.97
CA LEU A 126 5.84 1.72 -7.74
C LEU A 126 6.19 3.18 -7.94
N SER A 127 5.85 3.98 -6.96
CA SER A 127 6.40 5.34 -6.77
C SER A 127 6.91 5.47 -5.35
N LEU A 128 8.10 6.03 -5.21
CA LEU A 128 8.67 6.47 -3.94
C LEU A 128 8.68 7.99 -3.95
N PHE A 129 8.26 8.60 -2.86
CA PHE A 129 8.21 10.05 -2.76
C PHE A 129 8.60 10.53 -1.36
N SER A 130 9.19 11.73 -1.34
CA SER A 130 9.41 12.55 -0.16
C SER A 130 8.95 13.97 -0.49
N HIS A 131 9.82 14.96 -0.52
CA HIS A 131 9.49 16.30 -1.03
C HIS A 131 9.24 16.30 -2.56
N ASN A 132 9.78 15.33 -3.27
CA ASN A 132 9.59 15.11 -4.70
C ASN A 132 9.20 13.67 -4.98
N LEU A 133 8.80 13.40 -6.23
CA LEU A 133 8.63 12.04 -6.72
C LEU A 133 10.03 11.49 -7.07
N ASP A 134 10.64 10.77 -6.11
CA ASP A 134 12.02 10.30 -6.18
C ASP A 134 12.19 9.12 -7.15
N PHE A 135 11.14 8.29 -7.25
CA PHE A 135 11.13 7.14 -8.16
C PHE A 135 9.73 6.92 -8.74
N PHE A 136 9.66 6.53 -10.01
CA PHE A 136 8.42 6.18 -10.68
C PHE A 136 8.61 5.00 -11.62
N LEU A 137 7.89 3.90 -11.36
CA LEU A 137 7.85 2.70 -12.19
C LEU A 137 6.40 2.43 -12.60
N LYS A 138 6.12 2.54 -13.88
CA LYS A 138 4.77 2.33 -14.45
C LYS A 138 4.30 0.89 -14.21
N PRO A 139 2.99 0.66 -13.93
CA PRO A 139 2.45 -0.69 -13.77
C PRO A 139 2.71 -1.59 -14.97
N SER A 140 3.35 -2.74 -14.71
CA SER A 140 3.68 -3.77 -15.70
C SER A 140 3.66 -5.15 -15.05
N LEU A 141 3.62 -6.18 -15.89
CA LEU A 141 3.67 -7.59 -15.48
C LEU A 141 5.10 -8.13 -15.53
N GLY A 142 5.32 -9.21 -14.79
CA GLY A 142 6.48 -10.06 -14.96
C GLY A 142 7.58 -9.92 -13.93
N THR A 143 8.50 -10.87 -13.93
CA THR A 143 9.57 -11.02 -12.95
C THR A 143 10.60 -9.87 -12.99
N LYS A 144 10.82 -9.28 -14.18
CA LYS A 144 11.69 -8.09 -14.32
C LYS A 144 11.15 -6.92 -13.53
N GLN A 145 9.83 -6.69 -13.59
CA GLN A 145 9.15 -5.63 -12.84
C GLN A 145 9.37 -5.79 -11.34
N LYS A 146 9.14 -7.00 -10.83
CA LYS A 146 9.35 -7.31 -9.41
C LYS A 146 10.82 -7.11 -8.99
N ARG A 147 11.78 -7.53 -9.83
CA ARG A 147 13.20 -7.34 -9.54
C ARG A 147 13.57 -5.87 -9.38
N ILE A 148 13.07 -4.99 -10.26
CA ILE A 148 13.29 -3.53 -10.15
C ILE A 148 12.74 -3.02 -8.82
N ILE A 149 11.52 -3.42 -8.44
CA ILE A 149 10.90 -3.02 -7.17
C ILE A 149 11.74 -3.46 -5.98
N LEU A 150 12.20 -4.71 -5.96
CA LEU A 150 13.07 -5.23 -4.90
C LEU A 150 14.38 -4.45 -4.80
N THR A 151 15.01 -4.11 -5.93
CA THR A 151 16.24 -3.31 -5.95
C THR A 151 16.03 -1.91 -5.35
N GLU A 152 14.90 -1.26 -5.64
CA GLU A 152 14.61 0.06 -5.08
C GLU A 152 14.29 0.01 -3.59
N PHE A 153 13.61 -1.03 -3.13
CA PHE A 153 13.38 -1.25 -1.70
C PHE A 153 14.67 -1.58 -0.95
N ASP A 154 15.57 -2.35 -1.55
CA ASP A 154 16.88 -2.65 -0.97
C ASP A 154 17.70 -1.37 -0.75
N LYS A 155 17.76 -0.50 -1.77
CA LYS A 155 18.39 0.81 -1.66
C LYS A 155 17.76 1.64 -0.54
N LEU A 156 16.43 1.72 -0.51
CA LEU A 156 15.70 2.54 0.45
C LEU A 156 16.00 2.14 1.90
N ILE A 157 16.06 0.84 2.18
CA ILE A 157 16.31 0.33 3.54
C ILE A 157 17.79 0.46 3.93
N ASN A 158 18.72 0.21 3.00
CA ASN A 158 20.14 0.14 3.30
C ASN A 158 20.86 1.49 3.19
N ASP A 159 20.39 2.42 2.31
CA ASP A 159 21.09 3.68 2.05
C ASP A 159 20.54 4.85 2.91
N PHE A 160 19.51 4.60 3.72
CA PHE A 160 18.95 5.67 4.57
C PHE A 160 19.91 6.05 5.69
N SER A 161 20.29 7.32 5.72
CA SER A 161 20.97 7.96 6.85
C SER A 161 20.05 8.99 7.51
N ILE A 162 19.96 8.99 8.84
CA ILE A 162 19.13 9.91 9.64
C ILE A 162 19.54 11.39 9.41
N GLU A 163 20.75 11.61 8.92
CA GLU A 163 21.29 12.96 8.65
C GLU A 163 20.64 13.64 7.44
N SER A 164 20.04 12.89 6.54
CA SER A 164 19.32 13.44 5.38
C SER A 164 17.85 13.68 5.74
N SER A 165 17.53 14.82 6.36
CA SER A 165 16.14 15.18 6.61
C SER A 165 15.39 15.37 5.30
N LYS A 166 14.32 14.58 5.09
CA LYS A 166 13.46 14.68 3.92
C LYS A 166 12.05 15.07 4.37
N LYS A 167 11.62 16.25 3.93
CA LYS A 167 10.22 16.68 4.12
C LYS A 167 9.29 15.89 3.21
N THR A 168 8.02 15.88 3.54
CA THR A 168 6.98 15.22 2.74
C THR A 168 6.20 16.25 1.92
N ASP A 169 5.96 15.94 0.62
CA ASP A 169 4.97 16.62 -0.22
C ASP A 169 4.13 15.59 -0.99
N LEU A 170 3.22 14.97 -0.27
CA LEU A 170 2.30 13.95 -0.82
C LEU A 170 1.37 14.55 -1.87
N ILE A 171 0.92 15.80 -1.70
CA ILE A 171 -0.01 16.49 -2.62
C ILE A 171 0.63 16.60 -4.01
N LYS A 172 1.85 17.11 -4.07
CA LYS A 172 2.63 17.23 -5.31
C LYS A 172 2.85 15.85 -5.94
N SER A 173 3.19 14.86 -5.13
CA SER A 173 3.46 13.50 -5.59
C SER A 173 2.21 12.82 -6.14
N ILE A 174 1.05 12.97 -5.51
CA ILE A 174 -0.24 12.48 -6.01
C ILE A 174 -0.57 13.11 -7.37
N ASN A 175 -0.38 14.42 -7.51
CA ASN A 175 -0.67 15.13 -8.77
C ASN A 175 0.24 14.63 -9.89
N LEU A 176 1.55 14.49 -9.66
CA LEU A 176 2.50 13.95 -10.63
C LEU A 176 2.18 12.51 -11.04
N VAL A 177 1.81 11.65 -10.09
CA VAL A 177 1.39 10.27 -10.34
C VAL A 177 0.10 10.25 -11.16
N SER A 178 -0.85 11.12 -10.82
CA SER A 178 -2.13 11.28 -11.56
C SER A 178 -1.93 11.67 -13.03
N GLU A 179 -0.88 12.41 -13.35
CA GLU A 179 -0.56 12.78 -14.74
C GLU A 179 0.09 11.63 -15.50
N ARG A 180 0.92 10.81 -14.83
CA ARG A 180 1.69 9.73 -15.44
C ARG A 180 0.88 8.45 -15.64
N ILE A 181 -0.12 8.18 -14.78
CA ILE A 181 -0.97 6.99 -14.86
C ILE A 181 -2.22 7.32 -15.69
N LYS A 182 -2.23 6.90 -16.95
CA LYS A 182 -3.33 7.20 -17.89
C LYS A 182 -4.47 6.18 -17.88
N LYS A 183 -4.24 4.95 -17.42
CA LYS A 183 -5.24 3.88 -17.41
C LYS A 183 -5.82 3.71 -16.01
N ARG A 184 -7.13 3.37 -15.92
CA ARG A 184 -7.77 3.05 -14.63
C ARG A 184 -6.89 2.10 -13.83
N SER A 185 -6.62 2.46 -12.60
CA SER A 185 -5.71 1.73 -11.72
C SER A 185 -6.19 1.79 -10.28
N LEU A 186 -5.83 0.80 -9.49
CA LEU A 186 -5.90 0.85 -8.04
C LEU A 186 -4.62 1.52 -7.53
N ILE A 187 -4.73 2.61 -6.82
CA ILE A 187 -3.61 3.33 -6.21
C ILE A 187 -3.61 3.04 -4.72
N ILE A 188 -2.51 2.49 -4.24
CA ILE A 188 -2.33 2.12 -2.83
C ILE A 188 -1.25 3.02 -2.25
N ILE A 189 -1.64 3.86 -1.28
CA ILE A 189 -0.77 4.85 -0.66
C ILE A 189 -0.39 4.36 0.73
N PHE A 190 0.91 4.35 1.04
CA PHE A 190 1.45 4.13 2.38
C PHE A 190 2.08 5.41 2.87
N THR A 191 1.57 5.97 3.96
CA THR A 191 2.02 7.24 4.57
C THR A 191 1.53 7.32 6.00
N ASP A 192 2.12 8.15 6.85
CA ASP A 192 1.64 8.40 8.21
C ASP A 192 0.61 9.52 8.29
N LEU A 193 0.54 10.38 7.28
CA LEU A 193 -0.34 11.57 7.23
C LEU A 193 -0.19 12.50 8.46
N LEU A 194 0.99 12.60 9.08
CA LEU A 194 1.16 13.40 10.28
C LEU A 194 1.33 14.90 9.99
N ASN A 195 1.90 15.27 8.85
CA ASN A 195 2.30 16.65 8.53
C ASN A 195 1.25 17.47 7.76
N TYR A 196 0.00 17.00 7.64
CA TYR A 196 -1.02 17.65 6.79
C TYR A 196 -2.10 18.41 7.54
N GLN A 197 -1.92 18.73 8.83
CA GLN A 197 -2.95 19.41 9.64
C GLN A 197 -3.47 20.70 9.00
N GLN A 198 -2.59 21.49 8.38
CA GLN A 198 -2.95 22.76 7.74
C GLN A 198 -3.49 22.61 6.30
N ASN A 199 -3.15 21.51 5.62
CA ASN A 199 -3.40 21.32 4.17
C ASN A 199 -4.29 20.10 3.87
N LEU A 200 -5.11 19.63 4.82
CA LEU A 200 -5.97 18.46 4.62
C LEU A 200 -6.94 18.62 3.44
N ASN A 201 -7.47 19.83 3.23
CA ASN A 201 -8.39 20.07 2.11
C ASN A 201 -7.68 19.87 0.76
N ASP A 202 -6.48 20.39 0.60
CA ASP A 202 -5.69 20.27 -0.64
C ASP A 202 -5.29 18.81 -0.88
N PHE A 203 -4.95 18.07 0.18
CA PHE A 203 -4.74 16.64 0.12
C PHE A 203 -5.98 15.91 -0.43
N PHE A 204 -7.16 16.15 0.15
CA PHE A 204 -8.39 15.52 -0.32
C PHE A 204 -8.75 15.92 -1.75
N HIS A 205 -8.51 17.17 -2.15
CA HIS A 205 -8.68 17.60 -3.54
C HIS A 205 -7.79 16.83 -4.50
N SER A 206 -6.52 16.65 -4.15
CA SER A 206 -5.56 15.89 -4.98
C SER A 206 -5.95 14.42 -5.11
N VAL A 207 -6.38 13.78 -4.02
CA VAL A 207 -6.87 12.39 -4.08
C VAL A 207 -8.18 12.31 -4.87
N ASN A 208 -9.06 13.30 -4.75
CA ASN A 208 -10.31 13.35 -5.51
C ASN A 208 -10.05 13.48 -7.02
N ASN A 209 -8.98 14.19 -7.44
CA ASN A 209 -8.56 14.25 -8.84
C ASN A 209 -8.19 12.86 -9.40
N LEU A 210 -7.56 12.00 -8.59
CA LEU A 210 -7.34 10.59 -8.97
C LEU A 210 -8.66 9.86 -9.23
N LYS A 211 -9.66 10.08 -8.40
CA LYS A 211 -10.98 9.45 -8.53
C LYS A 211 -11.74 9.96 -9.76
N PHE A 212 -11.67 11.25 -10.10
CA PHE A 212 -12.21 11.79 -11.34
C PHE A 212 -11.62 11.11 -12.59
N LYS A 213 -10.34 10.74 -12.54
CA LYS A 213 -9.68 9.94 -13.58
C LYS A 213 -10.03 8.44 -13.51
N LYS A 214 -11.04 8.06 -12.71
CA LYS A 214 -11.53 6.69 -12.52
C LYS A 214 -10.52 5.75 -11.84
N HIS A 215 -9.52 6.30 -11.13
CA HIS A 215 -8.68 5.49 -10.24
C HIS A 215 -9.42 5.17 -8.95
N GLU A 216 -9.10 4.05 -8.36
CA GLU A 216 -9.50 3.70 -7.01
C GLU A 216 -8.35 3.95 -6.07
N VAL A 217 -8.64 4.42 -4.86
CA VAL A 217 -7.61 4.80 -3.90
C VAL A 217 -7.83 4.10 -2.58
N ILE A 218 -6.78 3.45 -2.10
CA ILE A 218 -6.67 2.91 -0.74
C ILE A 218 -5.52 3.63 -0.06
N ILE A 219 -5.73 4.08 1.17
CA ILE A 219 -4.70 4.66 2.02
C ILE A 219 -4.48 3.74 3.21
N PHE A 220 -3.27 3.25 3.35
CA PHE A 220 -2.77 2.63 4.55
C PHE A 220 -2.01 3.68 5.35
N ARG A 221 -2.63 4.19 6.42
CA ARG A 221 -1.98 5.11 7.33
C ARG A 221 -1.20 4.29 8.35
N ILE A 222 0.13 4.35 8.25
CA ILE A 222 1.03 3.57 9.09
C ILE A 222 1.46 4.41 10.29
N LEU A 223 1.18 3.92 11.47
CA LEU A 223 1.39 4.62 12.72
C LEU A 223 2.13 3.73 13.73
N GLU A 224 2.94 4.33 14.56
CA GLU A 224 3.36 3.76 15.82
C GLU A 224 2.41 4.30 16.89
N LYS A 225 1.32 3.54 17.17
CA LYS A 225 0.20 4.05 17.97
C LYS A 225 0.58 4.44 19.39
N ASP A 226 1.47 3.72 20.02
CA ASP A 226 1.83 3.98 21.42
C ASP A 226 2.41 5.39 21.57
N THR A 227 3.39 5.75 20.77
CA THR A 227 4.09 7.03 20.89
C THR A 227 3.42 8.14 20.09
N GLU A 228 2.96 7.88 18.86
CA GLU A 228 2.42 8.91 17.97
C GLU A 228 0.96 9.26 18.26
N MET A 229 0.14 8.29 18.71
CA MET A 229 -1.27 8.54 19.00
C MET A 229 -1.54 8.69 20.49
N ASN A 230 -0.97 7.81 21.32
CA ASN A 230 -1.23 7.74 22.75
C ASN A 230 -0.21 8.56 23.58
N PHE A 231 0.88 9.02 22.95
CA PHE A 231 1.98 9.71 23.59
C PHE A 231 2.49 8.96 24.85
N ASP A 232 2.68 7.63 24.68
CA ASP A 232 3.06 6.75 25.77
C ASP A 232 4.56 6.82 26.07
N PHE A 233 4.94 7.92 26.70
CA PHE A 233 6.28 8.15 27.23
C PHE A 233 6.21 8.20 28.77
N PRO A 234 7.19 7.63 29.50
CA PRO A 234 7.30 7.82 30.95
C PRO A 234 7.29 9.30 31.31
N ASP A 235 6.72 9.65 32.50
CA ASP A 235 6.61 11.04 32.95
C ASP A 235 7.98 11.59 33.35
N LYS A 236 8.66 12.19 32.39
CA LYS A 236 9.95 12.90 32.56
C LYS A 236 10.19 13.89 31.44
N LYS A 237 11.25 14.68 31.56
CA LYS A 237 11.68 15.59 30.49
C LYS A 237 12.36 14.83 29.35
N TYR A 238 11.91 15.10 28.14
CA TYR A 238 12.49 14.61 26.90
C TYR A 238 12.87 15.78 25.99
N SER A 239 13.96 15.64 25.25
CA SER A 239 14.21 16.43 24.06
C SER A 239 13.60 15.69 22.86
N PHE A 240 12.50 16.21 22.32
CA PHE A 240 11.89 15.70 21.10
C PHE A 240 12.53 16.43 19.91
N LYS A 241 13.02 15.64 18.96
CA LYS A 241 13.59 16.17 17.72
C LYS A 241 12.68 15.85 16.54
N ASP A 242 12.26 16.88 15.83
CA ASP A 242 11.53 16.70 14.58
C ASP A 242 12.44 16.07 13.52
N MET A 243 12.03 14.95 12.93
CA MET A 243 12.83 14.21 11.95
C MET A 243 12.91 14.91 10.58
N GLU A 244 12.01 15.87 10.31
CA GLU A 244 11.94 16.58 9.03
C GLU A 244 12.55 17.97 9.09
N SER A 245 12.31 18.75 10.18
CA SER A 245 12.87 20.10 10.36
C SER A 245 14.18 20.10 11.12
N LEU A 246 14.45 19.04 11.88
CA LEU A 246 15.55 18.89 12.84
C LEU A 246 15.44 19.82 14.06
N ASP A 247 14.31 20.51 14.24
CA ASP A 247 14.04 21.33 15.40
C ASP A 247 13.93 20.47 16.67
N GLU A 248 14.43 20.99 17.79
CA GLU A 248 14.38 20.31 19.08
C GLU A 248 13.54 21.08 20.07
N ILE A 249 12.69 20.36 20.80
CA ILE A 249 11.85 20.93 21.84
C ILE A 249 12.02 20.11 23.12
N LEU A 250 12.33 20.78 24.22
CA LEU A 250 12.41 20.17 25.55
C LEU A 250 11.04 20.24 26.23
N ILE A 251 10.44 19.08 26.50
CA ILE A 251 9.07 18.99 27.02
C ILE A 251 9.00 17.96 28.14
N ASN A 252 8.16 18.23 29.15
CA ASN A 252 7.73 17.24 30.12
C ASN A 252 6.55 16.45 29.56
N SER A 253 6.74 15.13 29.34
CA SER A 253 5.75 14.29 28.70
C SER A 253 4.43 14.20 29.45
N GLY A 254 4.45 14.20 30.81
CA GLY A 254 3.24 14.12 31.61
C GLY A 254 2.34 15.36 31.47
N GLU A 255 2.94 16.55 31.32
CA GLU A 255 2.20 17.81 31.25
C GLU A 255 1.41 17.95 29.93
N ILE A 256 1.96 17.47 28.82
CA ILE A 256 1.35 17.70 27.50
C ILE A 256 0.52 16.52 27.01
N ARG A 257 0.68 15.31 27.58
CA ARG A 257 0.04 14.07 27.10
C ARG A 257 -1.44 14.25 26.80
N ASN A 258 -2.22 14.75 27.73
CA ASN A 258 -3.67 14.86 27.60
C ASN A 258 -4.07 15.80 26.45
N ASN A 259 -3.37 16.91 26.29
CA ASN A 259 -3.62 17.85 25.20
C ASN A 259 -3.21 17.27 23.87
N TYR A 260 -2.04 16.65 23.80
CA TYR A 260 -1.54 16.00 22.59
C TYR A 260 -2.51 14.92 22.09
N VAL A 261 -2.89 13.98 22.95
CA VAL A 261 -3.82 12.88 22.60
C VAL A 261 -5.17 13.43 22.13
N LYS A 262 -5.68 14.48 22.76
CA LYS A 262 -6.92 15.14 22.33
C LYS A 262 -6.80 15.71 20.92
N GLU A 263 -5.74 16.47 20.64
CA GLU A 263 -5.50 17.07 19.32
C GLU A 263 -5.27 16.00 18.24
N MET A 264 -4.52 14.94 18.53
CA MET A 264 -4.31 13.82 17.61
C MET A 264 -5.61 13.06 17.30
N ASN A 265 -6.49 12.89 18.28
CA ASN A 265 -7.81 12.29 18.05
C ASN A 265 -8.70 13.18 17.17
N ILE A 266 -8.70 14.50 17.41
CA ILE A 266 -9.43 15.45 16.55
C ILE A 266 -8.90 15.39 15.13
N TYR A 267 -7.59 15.40 14.94
CA TYR A 267 -6.94 15.32 13.64
C TYR A 267 -7.25 14.00 12.92
N SER A 268 -7.14 12.88 13.61
CA SER A 268 -7.46 11.55 13.08
C SER A 268 -8.92 11.46 12.63
N ASN A 269 -9.85 12.05 13.41
CA ASN A 269 -11.27 12.10 13.03
C ASN A 269 -11.50 12.97 11.78
N LYS A 270 -10.80 14.10 11.63
CA LYS A 270 -10.87 14.93 10.41
C LYS A 270 -10.42 14.14 9.19
N ILE A 271 -9.34 13.35 9.29
CA ILE A 271 -8.88 12.48 8.19
C ILE A 271 -9.95 11.44 7.86
N LYS A 272 -10.51 10.75 8.85
CA LYS A 272 -11.56 9.72 8.64
C LYS A 272 -12.79 10.30 7.97
N LEU A 273 -13.29 11.43 8.45
CA LEU A 273 -14.45 12.10 7.87
C LEU A 273 -14.18 12.59 6.44
N GLY A 274 -12.98 13.13 6.18
CA GLY A 274 -12.57 13.51 4.83
C GLY A 274 -12.52 12.31 3.88
N CYS A 275 -11.92 11.20 4.31
CA CYS A 275 -11.88 9.97 3.51
C CYS A 275 -13.28 9.43 3.21
N LEU A 276 -14.19 9.44 4.18
CA LEU A 276 -15.59 9.05 3.98
C LEU A 276 -16.28 9.97 2.97
N LYS A 277 -16.15 11.28 3.10
CA LYS A 277 -16.73 12.28 2.18
C LYS A 277 -16.32 12.04 0.73
N TYR A 278 -15.05 11.74 0.50
CA TYR A 278 -14.50 11.52 -0.85
C TYR A 278 -14.52 10.04 -1.27
N LYS A 279 -15.13 9.16 -0.47
CA LYS A 279 -15.21 7.71 -0.73
C LYS A 279 -13.82 7.09 -0.97
N ILE A 280 -12.87 7.45 -0.12
CA ILE A 280 -11.51 6.90 -0.07
C ILE A 280 -11.49 5.83 1.01
N ASP A 281 -10.91 4.67 0.73
CA ASP A 281 -10.74 3.63 1.75
C ASP A 281 -9.48 3.92 2.56
N LEU A 282 -9.67 4.22 3.84
CA LEU A 282 -8.61 4.47 4.80
C LEU A 282 -8.53 3.32 5.79
N PHE A 283 -7.32 2.80 5.99
CA PHE A 283 -7.02 1.81 7.00
C PHE A 283 -5.87 2.31 7.88
N ASP A 284 -6.15 2.45 9.18
CA ASP A 284 -5.15 2.78 10.19
C ASP A 284 -4.45 1.50 10.61
N ILE A 285 -3.15 1.40 10.36
CA ILE A 285 -2.33 0.23 10.65
C ILE A 285 -1.27 0.60 11.68
N ASP A 286 -1.17 -0.20 12.73
CA ASP A 286 -0.09 -0.11 13.71
C ASP A 286 1.11 -0.94 13.27
N THR A 287 2.32 -0.41 13.43
CA THR A 287 3.55 -1.16 13.14
C THR A 287 3.72 -2.44 13.99
N ASN A 288 2.99 -2.52 15.11
CA ASN A 288 2.97 -3.70 15.97
C ASN A 288 1.91 -4.75 15.56
N GLU A 289 1.05 -4.44 14.56
CA GLU A 289 0.01 -5.36 14.09
C GLU A 289 0.56 -6.39 13.08
N ASP A 290 -0.11 -7.57 13.01
CA ASP A 290 0.21 -8.62 12.03
C ASP A 290 -0.13 -8.12 10.60
N LEU A 291 0.73 -8.43 9.62
CA LEU A 291 0.51 -8.18 8.20
C LEU A 291 -0.82 -8.68 7.66
N LYS A 292 -1.44 -9.67 8.31
CA LYS A 292 -2.79 -10.16 7.96
C LYS A 292 -3.82 -9.04 7.96
N HIS A 293 -3.67 -8.00 8.78
CA HIS A 293 -4.58 -6.85 8.80
C HIS A 293 -4.55 -6.09 7.48
N VAL A 294 -3.37 -5.86 6.89
CA VAL A 294 -3.22 -5.22 5.58
C VAL A 294 -3.86 -6.05 4.48
N LEU A 295 -3.60 -7.37 4.47
CA LEU A 295 -4.16 -8.28 3.47
C LEU A 295 -5.69 -8.37 3.58
N ASN A 296 -6.23 -8.48 4.80
CA ASN A 296 -7.67 -8.47 5.04
C ASN A 296 -8.33 -7.17 4.58
N SER A 297 -7.72 -6.03 4.90
CA SER A 297 -8.22 -4.70 4.51
C SER A 297 -8.30 -4.56 2.99
N TYR A 298 -7.28 -5.03 2.26
CA TYR A 298 -7.30 -5.09 0.81
C TYR A 298 -8.41 -5.99 0.27
N LEU A 299 -8.59 -7.21 0.84
CA LEU A 299 -9.63 -8.13 0.38
C LEU A 299 -11.05 -7.62 0.64
N LEU A 300 -11.28 -6.97 1.79
CA LEU A 300 -12.54 -6.30 2.09
C LEU A 300 -12.87 -5.24 1.04
N LYS A 301 -11.87 -4.47 0.61
CA LYS A 301 -12.03 -3.52 -0.48
C LYS A 301 -12.36 -4.23 -1.79
N ARG A 302 -11.59 -5.24 -2.17
CA ARG A 302 -11.81 -5.97 -3.43
C ARG A 302 -13.21 -6.57 -3.52
N LYS A 303 -13.75 -7.11 -2.41
CA LYS A 303 -15.13 -7.62 -2.36
C LYS A 303 -16.19 -6.56 -2.66
N LYS A 304 -15.92 -5.28 -2.38
CA LYS A 304 -16.82 -4.16 -2.69
C LYS A 304 -16.68 -3.67 -4.14
N MET A 305 -15.65 -4.09 -4.85
CA MET A 305 -15.35 -3.69 -6.25
C MET A 305 -15.98 -4.67 -7.26
N LEU A 306 -16.28 -5.89 -6.83
CA LEU A 306 -16.99 -6.93 -7.59
C LEU A 306 -18.49 -6.84 -7.37
#